data_6a505ee42a77744954646fe87c5b2d2c
#
_entry.id   6a505ee42a77744954646fe87c5b2d2c
#
_cell.length_a   1.000
_cell.length_b   1.000
_cell.length_c   1.000
_cell.angle_alpha   90.00
_cell.angle_beta   90.00
_cell.angle_gamma   90.00
#
_symmetry.space_group_name_H-M   'P 1'
#
loop_
_entity.id
_entity.type
_entity.pdbx_description
1 polymer ?
#
loop_
_entity_poly.entity_id
_entity_poly.type
_entity_poly.pdbx_seq_one_letter_code
_entity_poly.pdbx_strand_id
1 'polypeptide(L)' 'MNKTEFLAALRRELGFLPKDELDDAIRYYDEYINDAGDDEEKVIAEMGTPHKVAEEFKNEYYDRKNVNLSLIHISEPTR' A
#
# COMPACT_ATOMS: atom_id res chain seq x y z
N MET A 1 4.48 0.82 -17.52
CA MET A 1 3.53 1.63 -16.73
C MET A 1 4.30 2.69 -15.96
N ASN A 2 3.85 3.91 -16.04
CA ASN A 2 4.53 4.99 -15.33
C ASN A 2 3.85 5.24 -13.97
N LYS A 3 4.43 6.17 -13.20
CA LYS A 3 3.92 6.46 -11.87
C LYS A 3 2.46 6.91 -11.89
N THR A 4 2.13 7.81 -12.81
CA THR A 4 0.77 8.34 -12.89
C THR A 4 -0.24 7.22 -13.12
N GLU A 5 0.07 6.34 -14.06
CA GLU A 5 -0.82 5.22 -14.37
C GLU A 5 -0.90 4.25 -13.20
N PHE A 6 0.24 3.98 -12.59
CA PHE A 6 0.29 3.05 -11.45
C PHE A 6 -0.56 3.58 -10.30
N LEU A 7 -0.36 4.85 -9.96
CA LEU A 7 -1.09 5.43 -8.83
C LEU A 7 -2.57 5.54 -9.11
N ALA A 8 -2.95 5.84 -10.35
CA ALA A 8 -4.37 5.90 -10.71
C ALA A 8 -5.03 4.54 -10.54
N ALA A 9 -4.35 3.49 -11.00
CA ALA A 9 -4.88 2.14 -10.86
C ALA A 9 -4.91 1.72 -9.40
N LEU A 10 -3.85 2.07 -8.65
CA LEU A 10 -3.78 1.74 -7.25
C LEU A 10 -4.90 2.41 -6.46
N ARG A 11 -5.16 3.69 -6.76
CA ARG A 11 -6.23 4.42 -6.11
C ARG A 11 -7.58 3.73 -6.34
N ARG A 12 -7.78 3.21 -7.54
CA ARG A 12 -9.01 2.48 -7.85
C ARG A 12 -9.09 1.19 -7.04
N GLU A 13 -7.97 0.47 -6.94
CA GLU A 13 -7.95 -0.78 -6.20
C GLU A 13 -8.14 -0.56 -4.71
N LEU A 14 -7.69 0.56 -4.20
CA LEU A 14 -7.80 0.88 -2.78
C LEU A 14 -9.06 1.67 -2.45
N GLY A 15 -10.05 1.64 -3.34
CA GLY A 15 -11.29 2.40 -3.15
C GLY A 15 -12.06 2.02 -1.89
N PHE A 16 -11.72 0.89 -1.26
CA PHE A 16 -12.38 0.50 -0.02
C PHE A 16 -11.95 1.36 1.18
N LEU A 17 -10.87 2.12 1.03
CA LEU A 17 -10.36 2.93 2.12
C LEU A 17 -11.12 4.26 2.25
N PRO A 18 -11.22 4.79 3.48
CA PRO A 18 -11.67 6.17 3.63
C PRO A 18 -10.74 7.11 2.88
N LYS A 19 -11.27 8.27 2.51
CA LYS A 19 -10.52 9.19 1.67
C LYS A 19 -9.18 9.57 2.30
N ASP A 20 -9.18 9.83 3.60
CA ASP A 20 -7.95 10.26 4.27
C ASP A 20 -6.89 9.17 4.21
N GLU A 21 -7.29 7.94 4.46
CA GLU A 21 -6.33 6.84 4.41
C GLU A 21 -5.90 6.54 2.99
N LEU A 22 -6.82 6.68 2.05
CA LEU A 22 -6.49 6.48 0.65
C LEU A 22 -5.44 7.50 0.21
N ASP A 23 -5.63 8.76 0.56
CA ASP A 23 -4.69 9.81 0.19
C ASP A 23 -3.32 9.55 0.80
N ASP A 24 -3.28 9.10 2.04
CA ASP A 24 -2.02 8.78 2.70
C ASP A 24 -1.31 7.64 1.99
N ALA A 25 -2.04 6.61 1.62
CA ALA A 25 -1.46 5.46 0.94
C ALA A 25 -0.90 5.87 -0.42
N ILE A 26 -1.66 6.65 -1.17
CA ILE A 26 -1.23 7.08 -2.49
C ILE A 26 0.01 7.98 -2.37
N ARG A 27 0.03 8.86 -1.38
CA ARG A 27 1.21 9.71 -1.17
C ARG A 27 2.43 8.86 -0.83
N TYR A 28 2.27 7.84 -0.01
CA TYR A 28 3.37 6.98 0.35
C TYR A 28 4.00 6.35 -0.89
N TYR A 29 3.18 5.78 -1.75
CA TYR A 29 3.71 5.13 -2.94
C TYR A 29 4.23 6.15 -3.95
N ASP A 30 3.61 7.32 -4.01
CA ASP A 30 4.10 8.40 -4.87
C ASP A 30 5.53 8.76 -4.50
N GLU A 31 5.78 8.97 -3.21
CA GLU A 31 7.10 9.34 -2.76
C GLU A 31 8.10 8.19 -2.93
N TYR A 32 7.63 6.98 -2.71
CA TYR A 32 8.47 5.81 -2.88
C TYR A 32 8.99 5.71 -4.32
N ILE A 33 8.09 5.86 -5.26
CA ILE A 33 8.45 5.78 -6.67
C ILE A 33 9.28 7.00 -7.07
N ASN A 34 8.93 8.15 -6.55
CA ASN A 34 9.63 9.39 -6.87
C ASN A 34 11.09 9.35 -6.43
N ASP A 35 11.37 8.67 -5.33
CA ASP A 35 12.74 8.51 -4.85
C ASP A 35 13.61 7.75 -5.84
N ALA A 36 13.01 6.92 -6.65
CA ALA A 36 13.75 6.13 -7.64
C ALA A 36 14.25 6.98 -8.80
N GLY A 37 13.69 8.16 -8.99
CA GLY A 37 14.10 9.04 -10.07
C GLY A 37 13.86 8.41 -11.43
N ASP A 38 14.94 8.21 -12.18
CA ASP A 38 14.84 7.66 -13.53
C ASP A 38 14.46 6.20 -13.55
N ASP A 39 14.54 5.52 -12.42
CA ASP A 39 14.22 4.09 -12.33
C ASP A 39 12.76 3.85 -11.99
N GLU A 40 11.92 4.83 -12.23
CA GLU A 40 10.50 4.77 -11.89
C GLU A 40 9.85 3.48 -12.41
N GLU A 41 10.04 3.18 -13.68
CA GLU A 41 9.41 2.01 -14.27
C GLU A 41 9.97 0.72 -13.67
N LYS A 42 11.26 0.72 -13.38
CA LYS A 42 11.88 -0.44 -12.77
C LYS A 42 11.32 -0.72 -11.39
N VAL A 43 11.17 0.34 -10.59
CA VAL A 43 10.61 0.20 -9.25
C VAL A 43 9.17 -0.31 -9.32
N ILE A 44 8.39 0.22 -10.25
CA ILE A 44 7.01 -0.23 -10.43
C ILE A 44 6.98 -1.70 -10.82
N ALA A 45 7.88 -2.10 -11.70
CA ALA A 45 7.94 -3.51 -12.13
C ALA A 45 8.29 -4.41 -10.96
N GLU A 46 9.17 -3.95 -10.08
CA GLU A 46 9.56 -4.74 -8.91
C GLU A 46 8.43 -4.83 -7.89
N MET A 47 7.65 -3.77 -7.77
CA MET A 47 6.51 -3.78 -6.87
C MET A 47 5.40 -4.70 -7.36
N GLY A 48 5.33 -4.92 -8.66
CA GLY A 48 4.30 -5.74 -9.26
C GLY A 48 3.16 -4.91 -9.81
N THR A 49 2.03 -5.56 -10.00
CA THR A 49 0.86 -4.85 -10.52
C THR A 49 0.22 -4.01 -9.42
N PRO A 50 -0.53 -2.96 -9.79
CA PRO A 50 -1.28 -2.20 -8.78
C PRO A 50 -2.23 -3.09 -7.98
N HIS A 51 -2.81 -4.08 -8.64
CA HIS A 51 -3.71 -5.01 -7.95
C HIS A 51 -2.97 -5.77 -6.85
N LYS A 52 -1.77 -6.27 -7.17
CA LYS A 52 -0.99 -7.03 -6.20
C LYS A 52 -0.58 -6.15 -5.03
N VAL A 53 -0.12 -4.94 -5.31
CA VAL A 53 0.27 -4.01 -4.26
C VAL A 53 -0.92 -3.69 -3.37
N ALA A 54 -2.08 -3.47 -3.98
CA ALA A 54 -3.29 -3.17 -3.22
C ALA A 54 -3.70 -4.34 -2.35
N GLU A 55 -3.55 -5.57 -2.86
CA GLU A 55 -3.89 -6.75 -2.08
C GLU A 55 -3.01 -6.87 -0.84
N GLU A 56 -1.72 -6.63 -1.01
CA GLU A 56 -0.81 -6.70 0.12
C GLU A 56 -1.14 -5.62 1.15
N PHE A 57 -1.42 -4.42 0.66
CA PHE A 57 -1.83 -3.33 1.54
C PHE A 57 -3.12 -3.68 2.27
N LYS A 58 -4.07 -4.24 1.54
CA LYS A 58 -5.35 -4.61 2.12
C LYS A 58 -5.19 -5.64 3.23
N ASN A 59 -4.33 -6.63 3.00
CA ASN A 59 -4.09 -7.65 4.01
C ASN A 59 -3.50 -7.05 5.27
N GLU A 60 -2.53 -6.15 5.11
CA GLU A 60 -1.93 -5.50 6.27
C GLU A 60 -2.94 -4.60 6.99
N TYR A 61 -3.76 -3.92 6.22
CA TYR A 61 -4.75 -3.01 6.79
C TYR A 61 -5.75 -3.77 7.66
N TYR A 62 -6.28 -4.87 7.14
CA TYR A 62 -7.23 -5.67 7.89
C TYR A 62 -6.57 -6.39 9.05
N ASP A 63 -5.33 -6.79 8.86
CA ASP A 63 -4.58 -7.46 9.91
C ASP A 63 -4.39 -6.53 11.10
N ARG A 64 -4.06 -5.28 10.84
CA ARG A 64 -3.90 -4.30 11.91
C ARG A 64 -5.19 -4.07 12.67
N LYS A 65 -6.30 -4.04 11.94
CA LYS A 65 -7.60 -3.85 12.61
C LYS A 65 -7.97 -5.05 13.43
N ASN A 66 -7.65 -6.23 12.93
CA ASN A 66 -7.95 -7.47 13.65
C ASN A 66 -7.12 -7.62 14.90
N VAL A 67 -5.92 -7.08 14.90
CA VAL A 67 -5.05 -7.14 16.06
C VAL A 67 -5.72 -6.49 17.27
N ASN A 68 -6.45 -5.44 17.03
CA ASN A 68 -7.18 -4.79 18.11
C ASN A 68 -8.18 -5.72 18.77
N LEU A 69 -8.78 -6.57 17.98
CA LEU A 69 -9.76 -7.50 18.49
C LEU A 69 -9.09 -8.66 19.23
N SER A 70 -7.90 -9.04 18.77
CA SER A 70 -7.18 -10.16 19.35
C SER A 70 -6.66 -9.85 20.72
N LEU A 71 -6.32 -8.71 20.94
CA LEU A 71 -5.72 -8.34 22.20
C LEU A 71 -4.40 -8.90 22.41
N ILE A 72 -4.44 -9.32 22.14
CA ILE A 72 -3.61 -9.91 22.31
C ILE A 72 -2.63 -10.16 21.87
N HIS A 73 -2.70 -10.28 21.97
CA HIS A 73 -1.75 -10.83 21.69
C HIS A 73 -0.77 -10.76 21.52
N ILE A 74 -0.82 -10.70 21.68
CA ILE A 74 0.14 -11.01 21.47
C ILE A 74 1.10 -10.73 21.21
N SER A 75 1.03 -10.57 21.49
CA SER A 75 2.00 -10.61 21.25
C SER A 75 3.00 -10.25 21.12
N GLU A 76 2.86 -10.03 21.29
CA GLU A 76 3.86 -9.96 21.20
C GLU A 76 4.76 -9.89 21.17
N PRO A 77 4.72 -9.90 21.32
CA PRO A 77 5.67 -10.02 21.44
C PRO A 77 6.61 -9.92 21.34
N THR A 78 6.46 -9.99 21.32
CA THR A 78 7.33 -10.10 21.30
C THR A 78 8.22 -9.69 21.33
N ARG A 79 8.22 -9.55 21.43
CA ARG A 79 9.13 -9.37 21.61
C ARG A 79 9.79 -9.44 21.85
#